data_7db13ea4f23ec3c7e1e6b2d7f684fe65
#
_entry.id   7db13ea4f23ec3c7e1e6b2d7f684fe65
#
_cell.length_a   1.000
_cell.length_b   1.000
_cell.length_c   1.000
_cell.angle_alpha   90.00
_cell.angle_beta   90.00
_cell.angle_gamma   90.00
#
_symmetry.space_group_name_H-M   'P 1'
#
loop_
_entity.id
_entity.type
_entity.pdbx_description
1 polymer ?
#
loop_
_entity_poly.entity_id
_entity_poly.type
_entity_poly.pdbx_seq_one_letter_code
_entity_poly.pdbx_strand_id
1 'polypeptide(L)'
;MGGGGLRLDMNAVDYLILGLYFVTVLGVGFAARRAIRTSVDFFLSGRSLPAWVTGLAFVSANLGALEIIGMAANGAQYGIMTVHYYWIGAVPAMVFLGIVMMPFYYGSKVRSVPEYLRLRFNRPTHLLNAISFAVAQVLIAGVNLYALALIMQALLGWPLWFAIVVGAVIVLAYITVGGLSGAIYNEVLQFFVIIAGLVPITVIGLVKVGGVSGLMDAVRDSKLGEAGLHAWEGTGSTDNPLGAHWLGIVFGLGFVLSFGYWTTNFAEVQRALSARNMSAARRTPIIAAYPKLLIPAVTVIPGLIALVTVKGLGADEGDLVYNNAIPLLMRDLLPNGVLGIAVTGLVASFMAGMAANVSGFNTVFTYDIWQAYFRRNESDEHYLKVGRIATVGAVVIGIGTAFIAAGFSNIMNYIQALFSVFNAPLFGTFIIGMFWRRMTPLAGFWSLLSGTVVATATYLLYKGGVISFNSDLEESFWGAGLAFATVAVVAAIVTPLTRPKTDDQLTGLVYGLSDTTLADDSLAGDAAWYRSPVLLGVVAVILAALFYIPVF
;
A
#
# COMPACT_ATOMS: atom_id res chain seq x y z
N MET A 1 6.87 11.48 31.95
CA MET A 1 6.01 10.89 32.98
C MET A 1 4.57 11.14 32.57
N GLY A 2 3.78 10.14 32.17
CA GLY A 2 2.41 10.30 31.71
C GLY A 2 1.85 9.03 31.06
N GLY A 3 2.09 7.84 31.65
CA GLY A 3 1.61 6.56 31.11
C GLY A 3 0.10 6.28 31.24
N GLY A 4 -0.73 7.30 31.52
CA GLY A 4 -2.18 7.15 31.67
C GLY A 4 -3.01 7.48 30.43
N GLY A 5 -2.41 8.00 29.35
CA GLY A 5 -3.16 8.63 28.27
C GLY A 5 -3.80 7.69 27.23
N LEU A 6 -3.24 6.51 26.98
CA LEU A 6 -3.63 5.66 25.84
C LEU A 6 -4.30 4.33 26.23
N ARG A 7 -4.46 4.00 27.50
CA ARG A 7 -4.99 2.70 27.91
C ARG A 7 -6.47 2.52 27.54
N LEU A 8 -6.77 1.45 26.79
CA LEU A 8 -8.13 1.00 26.46
C LEU A 8 -8.69 0.15 27.62
N ASP A 9 -9.95 0.41 28.01
CA ASP A 9 -10.61 -0.33 29.09
C ASP A 9 -11.41 -1.52 28.50
N MET A 10 -10.71 -2.62 28.20
CA MET A 10 -11.28 -3.84 27.65
C MET A 10 -11.75 -4.81 28.74
N ASN A 11 -12.91 -5.42 28.50
CA ASN A 11 -13.47 -6.45 29.36
C ASN A 11 -13.21 -7.87 28.80
N ALA A 12 -13.72 -8.90 29.51
CA ALA A 12 -13.53 -10.29 29.11
C ALA A 12 -14.15 -10.63 27.73
N VAL A 13 -15.25 -9.94 27.34
CA VAL A 13 -15.89 -10.14 26.03
C VAL A 13 -15.00 -9.63 24.91
N ASP A 14 -14.37 -8.48 25.09
CA ASP A 14 -13.43 -7.90 24.11
C ASP A 14 -12.22 -8.82 23.87
N TYR A 15 -11.62 -9.35 24.95
CA TYR A 15 -10.53 -10.32 24.86
C TYR A 15 -10.96 -11.64 24.23
N LEU A 16 -12.20 -12.10 24.49
CA LEU A 16 -12.75 -13.31 23.86
C LEU A 16 -12.88 -13.14 22.34
N ILE A 17 -13.39 -11.99 21.87
CA ILE A 17 -13.52 -11.68 20.44
C ILE A 17 -12.14 -11.70 19.78
N LEU A 18 -11.14 -11.02 20.38
CA LEU A 18 -9.77 -10.99 19.89
C LEU A 18 -9.13 -12.40 19.87
N GLY A 19 -9.34 -13.19 20.93
CA GLY A 19 -8.85 -14.57 21.02
C GLY A 19 -9.46 -15.48 19.96
N LEU A 20 -10.77 -15.38 19.72
CA LEU A 20 -11.47 -16.13 18.67
C LEU A 20 -10.93 -15.79 17.27
N TYR A 21 -10.65 -14.53 17.01
CA TYR A 21 -10.00 -14.09 15.77
C TYR A 21 -8.63 -14.76 15.57
N PHE A 22 -7.74 -14.75 16.58
CA PHE A 22 -6.44 -15.41 16.47
C PHE A 22 -6.56 -16.90 16.21
N VAL A 23 -7.46 -17.60 16.92
CA VAL A 23 -7.71 -19.03 16.67
C VAL A 23 -8.16 -19.28 15.24
N THR A 24 -9.04 -18.45 14.71
CA THR A 24 -9.54 -18.57 13.34
C THR A 24 -8.42 -18.34 12.30
N VAL A 25 -7.63 -17.28 12.45
CA VAL A 25 -6.51 -16.95 11.54
C VAL A 25 -5.44 -18.04 11.54
N LEU A 26 -5.06 -18.55 12.71
CA LEU A 26 -4.12 -19.66 12.82
C LEU A 26 -4.71 -20.93 12.20
N GLY A 27 -5.98 -21.22 12.42
CA GLY A 27 -6.69 -22.36 11.82
C GLY A 27 -6.70 -22.31 10.29
N VAL A 28 -6.99 -21.16 9.70
CA VAL A 28 -6.92 -20.94 8.24
C VAL A 28 -5.48 -21.14 7.72
N GLY A 29 -4.48 -20.60 8.42
CA GLY A 29 -3.07 -20.76 8.07
C GLY A 29 -2.62 -22.23 8.08
N PHE A 30 -3.00 -22.99 9.11
CA PHE A 30 -2.70 -24.42 9.19
C PHE A 30 -3.44 -25.25 8.14
N ALA A 31 -4.70 -24.91 7.82
CA ALA A 31 -5.46 -25.59 6.76
C ALA A 31 -4.80 -25.36 5.39
N ALA A 32 -4.40 -24.12 5.10
CA ALA A 32 -3.74 -23.75 3.85
C ALA A 32 -2.38 -24.45 3.64
N ARG A 33 -1.67 -24.80 4.72
CA ARG A 33 -0.39 -25.51 4.65
C ARG A 33 -0.46 -26.81 3.85
N ARG A 34 -1.60 -27.51 3.87
CA ARG A 34 -1.79 -28.77 3.17
C ARG A 34 -1.79 -28.64 1.65
N ALA A 35 -2.05 -27.45 1.12
CA ALA A 35 -2.08 -27.14 -0.31
C ALA A 35 -0.69 -26.77 -0.87
N ILE A 36 0.32 -26.52 -0.02
CA ILE A 36 1.66 -26.09 -0.45
C ILE A 36 2.52 -27.32 -0.75
N ARG A 37 2.83 -27.56 -2.04
CA ARG A 37 3.70 -28.66 -2.50
C ARG A 37 4.94 -28.14 -3.23
N THR A 38 4.84 -27.00 -3.91
CA THR A 38 5.88 -26.41 -4.74
C THR A 38 6.22 -24.98 -4.29
N SER A 39 7.33 -24.45 -4.78
CA SER A 39 7.69 -23.04 -4.57
C SER A 39 6.64 -22.10 -5.21
N VAL A 40 6.06 -22.45 -6.35
CA VAL A 40 4.99 -21.67 -6.99
C VAL A 40 3.73 -21.64 -6.12
N ASP A 41 3.38 -22.74 -5.45
CA ASP A 41 2.26 -22.76 -4.50
C ASP A 41 2.53 -21.81 -3.31
N PHE A 42 3.75 -21.81 -2.81
CA PHE A 42 4.14 -20.98 -1.66
C PHE A 42 4.15 -19.49 -2.01
N PHE A 43 4.71 -19.10 -3.16
CA PHE A 43 4.92 -17.69 -3.53
C PHE A 43 3.82 -17.08 -4.38
N LEU A 44 3.04 -17.88 -5.15
CA LEU A 44 2.01 -17.42 -6.09
C LEU A 44 0.68 -18.19 -5.99
N SER A 45 0.45 -18.94 -4.93
CA SER A 45 -0.77 -19.76 -4.71
C SER A 45 -1.13 -20.67 -5.89
N GLY A 46 -0.13 -21.19 -6.61
CA GLY A 46 -0.33 -22.04 -7.78
C GLY A 46 -1.09 -21.37 -8.94
N ARG A 47 -1.33 -20.03 -8.89
CA ARG A 47 -2.17 -19.28 -9.84
C ARG A 47 -3.56 -19.91 -10.02
N SER A 48 -4.25 -20.22 -8.94
CA SER A 48 -5.51 -20.97 -8.94
C SER A 48 -6.73 -20.21 -8.43
N LEU A 49 -6.56 -18.98 -7.94
CA LEU A 49 -7.56 -18.26 -7.18
C LEU A 49 -8.58 -17.51 -8.07
N PRO A 50 -9.87 -17.47 -7.68
CA PRO A 50 -10.88 -16.70 -8.41
C PRO A 50 -10.76 -15.21 -8.15
N ALA A 51 -11.22 -14.37 -9.09
CA ALA A 51 -11.08 -12.91 -9.06
C ALA A 51 -11.64 -12.23 -7.80
N TRP A 52 -12.74 -12.74 -7.22
CA TRP A 52 -13.33 -12.14 -6.02
C TRP A 52 -12.46 -12.37 -4.78
N VAL A 53 -11.82 -13.55 -4.66
CA VAL A 53 -10.87 -13.85 -3.57
C VAL A 53 -9.64 -12.96 -3.69
N THR A 54 -9.02 -12.93 -4.88
CA THR A 54 -7.84 -12.11 -5.10
C THR A 54 -8.14 -10.61 -5.01
N GLY A 55 -9.35 -10.17 -5.40
CA GLY A 55 -9.79 -8.78 -5.30
C GLY A 55 -10.00 -8.33 -3.85
N LEU A 56 -10.67 -9.13 -3.02
CA LEU A 56 -10.82 -8.83 -1.60
C LEU A 56 -9.48 -8.90 -0.86
N ALA A 57 -8.62 -9.89 -1.18
CA ALA A 57 -7.28 -9.97 -0.63
C ALA A 57 -6.42 -8.77 -1.04
N PHE A 58 -6.52 -8.32 -2.30
CA PHE A 58 -5.81 -7.16 -2.81
C PHE A 58 -6.13 -5.89 -2.00
N VAL A 59 -7.42 -5.60 -1.74
CA VAL A 59 -7.79 -4.45 -0.93
C VAL A 59 -7.44 -4.64 0.54
N SER A 60 -7.62 -5.84 1.11
CA SER A 60 -7.30 -6.14 2.51
C SER A 60 -5.81 -6.02 2.82
N ALA A 61 -4.95 -6.52 1.94
CA ALA A 61 -3.50 -6.40 2.08
C ALA A 61 -3.04 -4.94 2.14
N ASN A 62 -3.72 -4.06 1.42
CA ASN A 62 -3.47 -2.62 1.44
C ASN A 62 -4.08 -1.94 2.68
N LEU A 63 -5.15 -2.46 3.27
CA LEU A 63 -5.75 -1.94 4.50
C LEU A 63 -4.89 -2.20 5.75
N GLY A 64 -3.59 -1.95 5.68
CA GLY A 64 -2.65 -2.03 6.78
C GLY A 64 -2.59 -0.75 7.62
N ALA A 65 -1.54 -0.63 8.44
CA ALA A 65 -1.31 0.53 9.30
C ALA A 65 -1.27 1.85 8.53
N LEU A 66 -0.66 1.83 7.34
CA LEU A 66 -0.60 2.96 6.44
C LEU A 66 -1.99 3.51 6.13
N GLU A 67 -2.91 2.64 5.79
CA GLU A 67 -4.25 3.00 5.39
C GLU A 67 -5.12 3.45 6.57
N ILE A 68 -5.00 2.81 7.72
CA ILE A 68 -5.89 3.11 8.85
C ILE A 68 -5.28 4.19 9.74
N ILE A 69 -4.10 3.97 10.28
CA ILE A 69 -3.46 4.95 11.16
C ILE A 69 -2.98 6.16 10.36
N GLY A 70 -2.31 5.93 9.21
CA GLY A 70 -1.74 7.00 8.39
C GLY A 70 -2.80 7.89 7.75
N MET A 71 -3.87 7.34 7.19
CA MET A 71 -4.92 8.14 6.59
C MET A 71 -5.82 8.83 7.62
N ALA A 72 -6.02 8.24 8.80
CA ALA A 72 -6.69 8.95 9.89
C ALA A 72 -5.81 10.09 10.43
N ALA A 73 -4.49 9.88 10.55
CA ALA A 73 -3.55 10.94 10.88
C ALA A 73 -3.59 12.08 9.84
N ASN A 74 -3.61 11.74 8.54
CA ASN A 74 -3.77 12.72 7.47
C ASN A 74 -5.13 13.44 7.53
N GLY A 75 -6.22 12.71 7.80
CA GLY A 75 -7.55 13.32 7.98
C GLY A 75 -7.57 14.35 9.11
N ALA A 76 -6.90 14.05 10.23
CA ALA A 76 -6.77 14.97 11.35
C ALA A 76 -5.82 16.15 11.05
N GLN A 77 -4.79 15.95 10.23
CA GLN A 77 -3.77 16.96 9.94
C GLN A 77 -4.14 17.83 8.74
N TYR A 78 -4.69 17.23 7.67
CA TYR A 78 -4.89 17.85 6.36
C TYR A 78 -6.35 17.89 5.91
N GLY A 79 -7.26 17.37 6.72
CA GLY A 79 -8.69 17.41 6.42
C GLY A 79 -9.12 16.48 5.28
N ILE A 80 -10.22 16.89 4.63
CA ILE A 80 -10.85 16.12 3.55
C ILE A 80 -9.97 16.00 2.30
N MET A 81 -8.97 16.87 2.11
CA MET A 81 -8.02 16.77 0.99
C MET A 81 -7.30 15.41 0.95
N THR A 82 -7.27 14.68 2.05
CA THR A 82 -6.75 13.30 2.13
C THR A 82 -7.48 12.34 1.17
N VAL A 83 -8.71 12.64 0.72
CA VAL A 83 -9.44 11.80 -0.25
C VAL A 83 -8.75 11.69 -1.61
N HIS A 84 -7.83 12.61 -1.94
CA HIS A 84 -7.06 12.56 -3.17
C HIS A 84 -6.24 11.28 -3.33
N TYR A 85 -5.77 10.69 -2.23
CA TYR A 85 -5.08 9.40 -2.25
C TYR A 85 -5.93 8.27 -2.82
N TYR A 86 -7.26 8.38 -2.71
CA TYR A 86 -8.23 7.37 -3.12
C TYR A 86 -8.78 7.65 -4.51
N TRP A 87 -9.37 8.83 -4.72
CA TRP A 87 -10.26 9.09 -5.86
C TRP A 87 -9.51 9.49 -7.12
N ILE A 88 -8.46 10.31 -7.04
CA ILE A 88 -7.57 10.56 -8.19
C ILE A 88 -6.33 9.68 -8.17
N GLY A 89 -5.95 9.16 -6.99
CA GLY A 89 -4.78 8.30 -6.83
C GLY A 89 -5.10 6.83 -7.08
N ALA A 90 -5.68 6.15 -6.08
CA ALA A 90 -5.79 4.69 -6.07
C ALA A 90 -6.71 4.16 -7.18
N VAL A 91 -7.94 4.68 -7.31
CA VAL A 91 -8.96 4.10 -8.21
C VAL A 91 -8.52 4.13 -9.67
N PRO A 92 -8.06 5.26 -10.26
CA PRO A 92 -7.56 5.27 -11.65
C PRO A 92 -6.34 4.36 -11.85
N ALA A 93 -5.43 4.32 -10.88
CA ALA A 93 -4.24 3.47 -10.94
C ALA A 93 -4.58 1.98 -10.91
N MET A 94 -5.53 1.56 -10.07
CA MET A 94 -6.02 0.18 -10.00
C MET A 94 -6.74 -0.25 -11.29
N VAL A 95 -7.53 0.65 -11.88
CA VAL A 95 -8.18 0.42 -13.17
C VAL A 95 -7.13 0.29 -14.28
N PHE A 96 -6.13 1.16 -14.28
CA PHE A 96 -5.01 1.08 -15.22
C PHE A 96 -4.22 -0.23 -15.06
N LEU A 97 -3.93 -0.64 -13.84
CA LEU A 97 -3.31 -1.95 -13.58
C LEU A 97 -4.12 -3.08 -14.20
N GLY A 98 -5.43 -3.12 -13.96
CA GLY A 98 -6.30 -4.20 -14.46
C GLY A 98 -6.43 -4.24 -15.97
N ILE A 99 -6.63 -3.08 -16.60
CA ILE A 99 -6.91 -3.00 -18.04
C ILE A 99 -5.62 -3.06 -18.87
N VAL A 100 -4.61 -2.29 -18.48
CA VAL A 100 -3.41 -2.03 -19.30
C VAL A 100 -2.24 -2.91 -18.89
N MET A 101 -1.93 -3.03 -17.60
CA MET A 101 -0.70 -3.68 -17.17
C MET A 101 -0.80 -5.18 -16.92
N MET A 102 -1.96 -5.68 -16.45
CA MET A 102 -2.12 -7.12 -16.19
C MET A 102 -1.91 -8.02 -17.42
N PRO A 103 -2.29 -7.62 -18.65
CA PRO A 103 -1.92 -8.38 -19.85
C PRO A 103 -0.40 -8.64 -19.98
N PHE A 104 0.44 -7.67 -19.62
CA PHE A 104 1.91 -7.82 -19.65
C PHE A 104 2.41 -8.67 -18.49
N TYR A 105 2.00 -8.38 -17.26
CA TYR A 105 2.45 -9.11 -16.08
C TYR A 105 2.02 -10.58 -16.12
N TYR A 106 0.74 -10.81 -16.31
CA TYR A 106 0.19 -12.15 -16.30
C TYR A 106 0.55 -12.92 -17.58
N GLY A 107 0.52 -12.25 -18.74
CA GLY A 107 0.84 -12.83 -20.05
C GLY A 107 2.31 -13.25 -20.16
N SER A 108 3.25 -12.44 -19.68
CA SER A 108 4.68 -12.78 -19.66
C SER A 108 5.06 -13.85 -18.63
N LYS A 109 4.09 -14.30 -17.81
CA LYS A 109 4.27 -15.32 -16.75
C LYS A 109 5.39 -15.02 -15.76
N VAL A 110 5.74 -13.75 -15.59
CA VAL A 110 6.73 -13.31 -14.59
C VAL A 110 6.27 -13.64 -13.18
N ARG A 111 7.24 -13.82 -12.30
CA ARG A 111 7.01 -14.12 -10.87
C ARG A 111 7.05 -12.87 -10.01
N SER A 112 7.63 -11.80 -10.55
CA SER A 112 7.84 -10.53 -9.85
C SER A 112 7.92 -9.34 -10.82
N VAL A 113 7.76 -8.13 -10.32
CA VAL A 113 7.99 -6.89 -11.09
C VAL A 113 9.47 -6.74 -11.47
N PRO A 114 10.45 -7.01 -10.59
CA PRO A 114 11.86 -7.01 -10.99
C PRO A 114 12.17 -7.96 -12.15
N GLU A 115 11.56 -9.15 -12.18
CA GLU A 115 11.76 -10.09 -13.29
C GLU A 115 11.30 -9.52 -14.63
N TYR A 116 10.19 -8.78 -14.66
CA TYR A 116 9.76 -8.08 -15.88
C TYR A 116 10.83 -7.09 -16.37
N LEU A 117 11.43 -6.30 -15.47
CA LEU A 117 12.50 -5.37 -15.82
C LEU A 117 13.74 -6.09 -16.36
N ARG A 118 14.05 -7.30 -15.88
CA ARG A 118 15.11 -8.15 -16.44
C ARG A 118 14.83 -8.54 -17.88
N LEU A 119 13.60 -8.94 -18.16
CA LEU A 119 13.18 -9.34 -19.51
C LEU A 119 13.14 -8.13 -20.44
N ARG A 120 12.62 -7.00 -19.97
CA ARG A 120 12.50 -5.78 -20.78
C ARG A 120 13.85 -5.08 -21.01
N PHE A 121 14.68 -4.99 -19.99
CA PHE A 121 15.93 -4.28 -20.02
C PHE A 121 17.14 -5.21 -19.87
N ASN A 122 17.70 -5.30 -18.67
CA ASN A 122 18.91 -6.07 -18.38
C ASN A 122 19.01 -6.50 -16.90
N ARG A 123 20.08 -7.26 -16.58
CA ARG A 123 20.36 -7.71 -15.22
C ARG A 123 20.67 -6.57 -14.23
N PRO A 124 21.44 -5.53 -14.55
CA PRO A 124 21.66 -4.41 -13.63
C PRO A 124 20.37 -3.70 -13.22
N THR A 125 19.46 -3.42 -14.16
CA THR A 125 18.15 -2.83 -13.86
C THR A 125 17.32 -3.73 -12.93
N HIS A 126 17.32 -5.03 -13.20
CA HIS A 126 16.68 -6.04 -12.35
C HIS A 126 17.25 -6.02 -10.93
N LEU A 127 18.56 -6.08 -10.76
CA LEU A 127 19.19 -6.11 -9.45
C LEU A 127 18.93 -4.82 -8.65
N LEU A 128 19.05 -3.67 -9.30
CA LEU A 128 18.77 -2.38 -8.68
C LEU A 128 17.36 -2.33 -8.15
N ASN A 129 16.36 -2.73 -8.97
CA ASN A 129 14.98 -2.75 -8.52
C ASN A 129 14.72 -3.81 -7.44
N ALA A 130 15.29 -5.01 -7.55
CA ALA A 130 15.10 -6.06 -6.55
C ALA A 130 15.62 -5.63 -5.17
N ILE A 131 16.77 -4.97 -5.11
CA ILE A 131 17.34 -4.43 -3.87
C ILE A 131 16.48 -3.28 -3.35
N SER A 132 16.14 -2.30 -4.20
CA SER A 132 15.30 -1.15 -3.81
C SER A 132 13.95 -1.60 -3.26
N PHE A 133 13.31 -2.55 -3.93
CA PHE A 133 12.05 -3.13 -3.47
C PHE A 133 12.20 -3.86 -2.13
N ALA A 134 13.23 -4.70 -1.99
CA ALA A 134 13.47 -5.43 -0.74
C ALA A 134 13.66 -4.47 0.45
N VAL A 135 14.43 -3.39 0.26
CA VAL A 135 14.63 -2.34 1.28
C VAL A 135 13.30 -1.65 1.61
N ALA A 136 12.56 -1.20 0.59
CA ALA A 136 11.26 -0.55 0.81
C ALA A 136 10.29 -1.45 1.60
N GLN A 137 10.20 -2.75 1.25
CA GLN A 137 9.27 -3.66 1.90
C GLN A 137 9.57 -3.88 3.39
N VAL A 138 10.83 -3.98 3.80
CA VAL A 138 11.16 -4.12 5.24
C VAL A 138 10.94 -2.82 6.01
N LEU A 139 11.11 -1.66 5.37
CA LEU A 139 10.78 -0.37 5.96
C LEU A 139 9.27 -0.23 6.20
N ILE A 140 8.45 -0.61 5.21
CA ILE A 140 6.98 -0.59 5.31
C ILE A 140 6.48 -1.66 6.29
N ALA A 141 7.11 -2.85 6.33
CA ALA A 141 6.80 -3.87 7.31
C ALA A 141 6.99 -3.37 8.75
N GLY A 142 8.03 -2.58 8.99
CA GLY A 142 8.24 -1.91 10.27
C GLY A 142 7.12 -0.95 10.67
N VAL A 143 6.51 -0.23 9.70
CA VAL A 143 5.35 0.64 9.97
C VAL A 143 4.16 -0.17 10.48
N ASN A 144 3.84 -1.30 9.83
CA ASN A 144 2.75 -2.17 10.27
C ASN A 144 3.03 -2.76 11.68
N LEU A 145 4.28 -3.12 11.94
CA LEU A 145 4.69 -3.66 13.23
C LEU A 145 4.63 -2.61 14.34
N TYR A 146 5.06 -1.37 14.05
CA TYR A 146 4.92 -0.23 14.96
C TYR A 146 3.45 0.04 15.30
N ALA A 147 2.57 0.07 14.30
CA ALA A 147 1.15 0.30 14.52
C ALA A 147 0.49 -0.82 15.34
N LEU A 148 0.86 -2.08 15.10
CA LEU A 148 0.43 -3.22 15.93
C LEU A 148 0.90 -3.03 17.38
N ALA A 149 2.14 -2.60 17.58
CA ALA A 149 2.70 -2.36 18.89
C ALA A 149 2.02 -1.19 19.63
N LEU A 150 1.61 -0.12 18.91
CA LEU A 150 0.81 0.97 19.48
C LEU A 150 -0.52 0.46 20.08
N ILE A 151 -1.19 -0.42 19.36
CA ILE A 151 -2.45 -1.02 19.86
C ILE A 151 -2.19 -1.93 21.06
N MET A 152 -1.13 -2.75 21.02
CA MET A 152 -0.74 -3.58 22.16
C MET A 152 -0.35 -2.74 23.39
N GLN A 153 0.36 -1.63 23.18
CA GLN A 153 0.65 -0.68 24.23
C GLN A 153 -0.63 -0.09 24.84
N ALA A 154 -1.58 0.31 24.00
CA ALA A 154 -2.86 0.86 24.43
C ALA A 154 -3.72 -0.18 25.18
N LEU A 155 -3.67 -1.46 24.77
CA LEU A 155 -4.44 -2.55 25.37
C LEU A 155 -3.85 -3.03 26.70
N LEU A 156 -2.53 -3.27 26.71
CA LEU A 156 -1.87 -4.04 27.74
C LEU A 156 -0.95 -3.18 28.63
N GLY A 157 -0.76 -1.91 28.25
CA GLY A 157 0.16 -1.01 28.94
C GLY A 157 1.64 -1.44 28.79
N TRP A 158 1.95 -2.26 27.78
CA TRP A 158 3.31 -2.73 27.56
C TRP A 158 4.23 -1.63 27.04
N PRO A 159 5.52 -1.63 27.40
CA PRO A 159 6.49 -0.77 26.74
C PRO A 159 6.52 -1.02 25.23
N LEU A 160 6.67 0.05 24.43
CA LEU A 160 6.61 -0.04 22.96
C LEU A 160 7.57 -1.10 22.40
N TRP A 161 8.82 -1.15 22.91
CA TRP A 161 9.82 -2.12 22.43
C TRP A 161 9.36 -3.58 22.65
N PHE A 162 8.74 -3.87 23.79
CA PHE A 162 8.24 -5.21 24.11
C PHE A 162 7.04 -5.57 23.22
N ALA A 163 6.11 -4.63 23.02
CA ALA A 163 4.98 -4.79 22.12
C ALA A 163 5.43 -5.05 20.65
N ILE A 164 6.47 -4.36 20.17
CA ILE A 164 7.07 -4.59 18.84
C ILE A 164 7.58 -6.04 18.74
N VAL A 165 8.34 -6.50 19.71
CA VAL A 165 8.92 -7.86 19.68
C VAL A 165 7.84 -8.94 19.75
N VAL A 166 6.86 -8.80 20.65
CA VAL A 166 5.74 -9.76 20.76
C VAL A 166 4.89 -9.75 19.50
N GLY A 167 4.57 -8.57 18.95
CA GLY A 167 3.87 -8.44 17.68
C GLY A 167 4.60 -9.14 16.53
N ALA A 168 5.91 -9.01 16.47
CA ALA A 168 6.75 -9.71 15.48
C ALA A 168 6.65 -11.23 15.61
N VAL A 169 6.68 -11.77 16.83
CA VAL A 169 6.54 -13.22 17.09
C VAL A 169 5.18 -13.73 16.65
N ILE A 170 4.10 -13.00 16.94
CA ILE A 170 2.74 -13.36 16.53
C ILE A 170 2.65 -13.41 15.00
N VAL A 171 3.17 -12.38 14.32
CA VAL A 171 3.17 -12.31 12.85
C VAL A 171 3.98 -13.45 12.25
N LEU A 172 5.17 -13.75 12.77
CA LEU A 172 5.98 -14.89 12.32
C LEU A 172 5.22 -16.22 12.43
N ALA A 173 4.50 -16.44 13.53
CA ALA A 173 3.82 -17.70 13.79
C ALA A 173 2.83 -18.08 12.67
N TYR A 174 2.13 -17.12 12.07
CA TYR A 174 1.16 -17.46 11.04
C TYR A 174 1.70 -17.34 9.61
N ILE A 175 2.60 -16.40 9.30
CA ILE A 175 3.12 -16.21 7.94
C ILE A 175 4.03 -17.37 7.52
N THR A 176 4.89 -17.84 8.42
CA THR A 176 5.89 -18.88 8.10
C THR A 176 5.25 -20.21 7.72
N VAL A 177 4.04 -20.48 8.21
CA VAL A 177 3.35 -21.79 8.06
C VAL A 177 2.51 -21.85 6.79
N GLY A 178 1.75 -20.79 6.48
CA GLY A 178 0.69 -20.80 5.47
C GLY A 178 1.10 -20.38 4.06
N GLY A 179 2.30 -19.80 3.86
CA GLY A 179 2.69 -19.23 2.57
C GLY A 179 1.71 -18.19 2.05
N LEU A 180 1.77 -17.85 0.74
CA LEU A 180 0.88 -16.86 0.14
C LEU A 180 -0.59 -17.32 0.11
N SER A 181 -0.88 -18.61 -0.12
CA SER A 181 -2.25 -19.11 -0.11
C SER A 181 -2.93 -18.89 1.24
N GLY A 182 -2.22 -19.19 2.34
CA GLY A 182 -2.71 -18.94 3.69
C GLY A 182 -2.91 -17.45 3.98
N ALA A 183 -2.01 -16.60 3.49
CA ALA A 183 -2.13 -15.16 3.61
C ALA A 183 -3.38 -14.64 2.87
N ILE A 184 -3.58 -15.02 1.60
CA ILE A 184 -4.70 -14.55 0.78
C ILE A 184 -6.07 -14.96 1.37
N TYR A 185 -6.23 -16.20 1.85
CA TYR A 185 -7.48 -16.60 2.49
C TYR A 185 -7.73 -15.88 3.82
N ASN A 186 -6.67 -15.66 4.60
CA ASN A 186 -6.77 -14.82 5.79
C ASN A 186 -7.10 -13.37 5.45
N GLU A 187 -6.51 -12.79 4.40
CA GLU A 187 -6.81 -11.43 3.93
C GLU A 187 -8.28 -11.25 3.54
N VAL A 188 -8.91 -12.27 2.94
CA VAL A 188 -10.36 -12.23 2.66
C VAL A 188 -11.18 -12.17 3.95
N LEU A 189 -10.86 -13.00 4.95
CA LEU A 189 -11.51 -12.93 6.27
C LEU A 189 -11.25 -11.57 6.93
N GLN A 190 -10.01 -11.14 6.92
CA GLN A 190 -9.55 -9.88 7.51
C GLN A 190 -10.27 -8.68 6.91
N PHE A 191 -10.56 -8.66 5.61
CA PHE A 191 -11.34 -7.59 5.00
C PHE A 191 -12.66 -7.34 5.74
N PHE A 192 -13.44 -8.38 6.00
CA PHE A 192 -14.71 -8.25 6.71
C PHE A 192 -14.54 -7.84 8.17
N VAL A 193 -13.51 -8.39 8.84
CA VAL A 193 -13.20 -8.07 10.25
C VAL A 193 -12.73 -6.61 10.37
N ILE A 194 -11.92 -6.12 9.44
CA ILE A 194 -11.45 -4.73 9.40
C ILE A 194 -12.64 -3.77 9.24
N ILE A 195 -13.51 -4.04 8.27
CA ILE A 195 -14.68 -3.17 8.03
C ILE A 195 -15.62 -3.19 9.24
N ALA A 196 -15.88 -4.36 9.82
CA ALA A 196 -16.68 -4.49 11.04
C ALA A 196 -16.07 -3.73 12.24
N GLY A 197 -14.74 -3.64 12.31
CA GLY A 197 -14.04 -2.89 13.35
C GLY A 197 -14.05 -1.37 13.15
N LEU A 198 -13.90 -0.90 11.90
CA LEU A 198 -13.77 0.52 11.61
C LEU A 198 -15.11 1.27 11.50
N VAL A 199 -16.14 0.63 10.95
CA VAL A 199 -17.47 1.26 10.77
C VAL A 199 -18.03 1.80 12.09
N PRO A 200 -18.02 1.06 13.22
CA PRO A 200 -18.50 1.58 14.49
C PRO A 200 -17.78 2.84 14.97
N ILE A 201 -16.47 2.95 14.74
CA ILE A 201 -15.68 4.15 15.11
C ILE A 201 -16.25 5.39 14.41
N THR A 202 -16.50 5.27 13.11
CA THR A 202 -17.06 6.37 12.31
C THR A 202 -18.49 6.69 12.72
N VAL A 203 -19.35 5.68 12.83
CA VAL A 203 -20.78 5.89 13.11
C VAL A 203 -21.01 6.48 14.50
N ILE A 204 -20.38 5.91 15.53
CA ILE A 204 -20.50 6.40 16.91
C ILE A 204 -19.87 7.78 17.03
N GLY A 205 -18.71 7.99 16.38
CA GLY A 205 -18.04 9.28 16.36
C GLY A 205 -18.91 10.38 15.71
N LEU A 206 -19.53 10.09 14.55
CA LEU A 206 -20.46 11.02 13.91
C LEU A 206 -21.67 11.34 14.79
N VAL A 207 -22.28 10.32 15.41
CA VAL A 207 -23.40 10.56 16.33
C VAL A 207 -23.00 11.49 17.48
N LYS A 208 -21.79 11.29 18.04
CA LYS A 208 -21.29 12.12 19.16
C LYS A 208 -21.06 13.58 18.79
N VAL A 209 -20.63 13.85 17.55
CA VAL A 209 -20.38 15.22 17.09
C VAL A 209 -21.62 15.91 16.49
N GLY A 210 -22.78 15.26 16.49
CA GLY A 210 -24.04 15.84 15.96
C GLY A 210 -24.27 15.53 14.47
N GLY A 211 -23.76 14.42 13.97
CA GLY A 211 -23.88 13.99 12.57
C GLY A 211 -22.87 14.67 11.65
N VAL A 212 -23.12 14.59 10.35
CA VAL A 212 -22.25 15.19 9.32
C VAL A 212 -22.23 16.72 9.46
N SER A 213 -23.38 17.35 9.69
CA SER A 213 -23.45 18.82 9.89
C SER A 213 -22.68 19.27 11.11
N GLY A 214 -22.82 18.56 12.25
CA GLY A 214 -22.08 18.90 13.46
C GLY A 214 -20.57 18.70 13.30
N LEU A 215 -20.14 17.68 12.54
CA LEU A 215 -18.73 17.51 12.19
C LEU A 215 -18.21 18.68 11.34
N MET A 216 -18.98 19.09 10.30
CA MET A 216 -18.60 20.21 9.44
C MET A 216 -18.45 21.50 10.23
N ASP A 217 -19.39 21.83 11.11
CA ASP A 217 -19.33 23.02 11.97
C ASP A 217 -18.12 22.96 12.90
N ALA A 218 -17.86 21.81 13.54
CA ALA A 218 -16.70 21.64 14.41
C ALA A 218 -15.35 21.73 13.67
N VAL A 219 -15.29 21.28 12.41
CA VAL A 219 -14.08 21.43 11.58
C VAL A 219 -13.86 22.89 11.18
N ARG A 220 -14.91 23.65 10.84
CA ARG A 220 -14.83 25.11 10.59
C ARG A 220 -14.24 25.87 11.77
N ASP A 221 -14.64 25.48 12.98
CA ASP A 221 -14.15 26.09 14.22
C ASP A 221 -12.74 25.58 14.63
N SER A 222 -12.20 24.58 13.92
CA SER A 222 -10.87 24.03 14.18
C SER A 222 -9.76 24.82 13.48
N LYS A 223 -8.50 24.40 13.70
CA LYS A 223 -7.32 24.95 13.01
C LYS A 223 -7.33 24.76 11.49
N LEU A 224 -8.12 23.83 10.93
CA LEU A 224 -8.23 23.62 9.50
C LEU A 224 -9.20 24.60 8.83
N GLY A 225 -10.18 25.14 9.57
CA GLY A 225 -11.17 26.07 9.03
C GLY A 225 -12.03 25.45 7.91
N GLU A 226 -12.61 26.29 7.08
CA GLU A 226 -13.42 25.89 5.92
C GLU A 226 -12.60 25.03 4.93
N ALA A 227 -11.33 25.38 4.71
CA ALA A 227 -10.43 24.64 3.80
C ALA A 227 -10.27 23.14 4.18
N GLY A 228 -10.47 22.78 5.44
CA GLY A 228 -10.47 21.39 5.89
C GLY A 228 -11.64 20.55 5.39
N LEU A 229 -12.69 21.17 4.84
CA LEU A 229 -13.90 20.52 4.33
C LEU A 229 -13.93 20.38 2.80
N HIS A 230 -13.05 21.07 2.08
CA HIS A 230 -13.01 21.10 0.63
C HIS A 230 -11.76 20.41 0.09
N ALA A 231 -11.95 19.59 -0.94
CA ALA A 231 -10.84 18.82 -1.51
C ALA A 231 -9.92 19.67 -2.40
N TRP A 232 -10.42 20.73 -3.01
CA TRP A 232 -9.71 21.54 -4.02
C TRP A 232 -9.50 23.00 -3.64
N GLU A 233 -10.04 23.44 -2.50
CA GLU A 233 -9.90 24.82 -2.06
C GLU A 233 -8.43 25.17 -1.78
N GLY A 234 -8.00 26.34 -2.24
CA GLY A 234 -6.62 26.84 -2.05
C GLY A 234 -5.55 26.12 -2.88
N THR A 235 -5.89 25.09 -3.67
CA THR A 235 -4.91 24.32 -4.45
C THR A 235 -4.31 25.07 -5.65
N GLY A 236 -4.84 26.24 -6.02
CA GLY A 236 -4.21 27.16 -6.97
C GLY A 236 -2.90 27.78 -6.46
N SER A 237 -2.65 27.69 -5.15
CA SER A 237 -1.42 28.04 -4.47
C SER A 237 -1.04 26.92 -3.50
N THR A 238 -0.21 27.21 -2.50
CA THR A 238 0.12 26.30 -1.38
C THR A 238 -0.62 26.67 -0.09
N ASP A 239 -1.54 27.65 -0.14
CA ASP A 239 -2.34 28.10 0.99
C ASP A 239 -3.55 27.18 1.21
N ASN A 240 -3.27 25.93 1.52
CA ASN A 240 -4.26 24.88 1.78
C ASN A 240 -3.71 23.91 2.85
N PRO A 241 -4.56 23.07 3.47
CA PRO A 241 -4.12 22.15 4.51
C PRO A 241 -2.98 21.20 4.11
N LEU A 242 -2.90 20.75 2.83
CA LEU A 242 -1.78 19.91 2.34
C LEU A 242 -0.49 20.71 2.13
N GLY A 243 -0.57 22.05 2.03
CA GLY A 243 0.56 22.89 1.66
C GLY A 243 1.05 22.65 0.23
N ALA A 244 0.20 22.12 -0.67
CA ALA A 244 0.60 21.65 -1.99
C ALA A 244 -0.25 22.25 -3.11
N HIS A 245 0.42 22.68 -4.19
CA HIS A 245 -0.22 23.14 -5.41
C HIS A 245 -0.92 21.98 -6.15
N TRP A 246 -2.06 22.25 -6.84
CA TRP A 246 -2.84 21.24 -7.58
C TRP A 246 -1.99 20.36 -8.53
N LEU A 247 -0.95 20.93 -9.14
CA LEU A 247 -0.04 20.17 -10.00
C LEU A 247 0.73 19.10 -9.23
N GLY A 248 1.19 19.41 -8.00
CA GLY A 248 1.79 18.42 -7.11
C GLY A 248 0.79 17.32 -6.72
N ILE A 249 -0.46 17.71 -6.45
CA ILE A 249 -1.53 16.77 -6.09
C ILE A 249 -1.88 15.87 -7.29
N VAL A 250 -2.16 16.42 -8.46
CA VAL A 250 -2.62 15.64 -9.63
C VAL A 250 -1.48 14.85 -10.25
N PHE A 251 -0.34 15.49 -10.51
CA PHE A 251 0.79 14.84 -11.18
C PHE A 251 1.66 14.06 -10.18
N GLY A 252 2.10 14.68 -9.08
CA GLY A 252 2.99 14.05 -8.10
C GLY A 252 2.28 12.92 -7.35
N LEU A 253 1.19 13.23 -6.64
CA LEU A 253 0.44 12.23 -5.89
C LEU A 253 -0.41 11.35 -6.81
N GLY A 254 -1.30 11.93 -7.61
CA GLY A 254 -2.30 11.21 -8.40
C GLY A 254 -1.66 10.31 -9.45
N PHE A 255 -0.77 10.85 -10.29
CA PHE A 255 -0.17 10.08 -11.38
C PHE A 255 1.11 9.35 -10.94
N VAL A 256 2.14 10.04 -10.42
CA VAL A 256 3.44 9.40 -10.21
C VAL A 256 3.43 8.46 -9.01
N LEU A 257 3.07 8.94 -7.81
CA LEU A 257 3.11 8.14 -6.59
C LEU A 257 2.05 7.03 -6.58
N SER A 258 0.81 7.38 -6.91
CA SER A 258 -0.28 6.40 -6.83
C SER A 258 -0.19 5.35 -7.93
N PHE A 259 0.06 5.72 -9.18
CA PHE A 259 0.28 4.72 -10.23
C PHE A 259 1.55 3.91 -9.93
N GLY A 260 2.61 4.55 -9.43
CA GLY A 260 3.82 3.86 -9.00
C GLY A 260 3.51 2.78 -7.96
N TYR A 261 2.80 3.14 -6.90
CA TYR A 261 2.42 2.19 -5.86
C TYR A 261 1.52 1.07 -6.39
N TRP A 262 0.38 1.41 -6.99
CA TRP A 262 -0.61 0.41 -7.37
C TRP A 262 -0.19 -0.49 -8.53
N THR A 263 0.71 -0.04 -9.40
CA THR A 263 1.09 -0.78 -10.60
C THR A 263 2.43 -1.47 -10.54
N THR A 264 3.36 -0.99 -9.73
CA THR A 264 4.74 -1.53 -9.67
C THR A 264 5.14 -2.07 -8.29
N ASN A 265 4.36 -1.82 -7.23
CA ASN A 265 4.60 -2.48 -5.94
C ASN A 265 4.20 -3.96 -6.04
N PHE A 266 5.21 -4.83 -6.03
CA PHE A 266 4.98 -6.26 -6.19
C PHE A 266 4.13 -6.87 -5.06
N ALA A 267 4.18 -6.32 -3.84
CA ALA A 267 3.34 -6.80 -2.75
C ALA A 267 1.84 -6.76 -3.09
N GLU A 268 1.40 -5.73 -3.84
CA GLU A 268 0.02 -5.61 -4.33
C GLU A 268 -0.21 -6.46 -5.58
N VAL A 269 0.65 -6.32 -6.58
CA VAL A 269 0.55 -7.02 -7.88
C VAL A 269 0.53 -8.54 -7.71
N GLN A 270 1.21 -9.07 -6.69
CA GLN A 270 1.29 -10.50 -6.38
C GLN A 270 -0.10 -11.16 -6.22
N ARG A 271 -1.08 -10.45 -5.64
CA ARG A 271 -2.46 -10.96 -5.49
C ARG A 271 -3.12 -11.15 -6.85
N ALA A 272 -2.95 -10.20 -7.75
CA ALA A 272 -3.48 -10.32 -9.12
C ALA A 272 -2.78 -11.44 -9.91
N LEU A 273 -1.47 -11.64 -9.73
CA LEU A 273 -0.71 -12.71 -10.34
C LEU A 273 -1.09 -14.12 -9.83
N SER A 274 -1.74 -14.21 -8.66
CA SER A 274 -2.22 -15.45 -8.07
C SER A 274 -3.57 -15.91 -8.65
N ALA A 275 -4.20 -15.09 -9.50
CA ALA A 275 -5.48 -15.39 -10.13
C ALA A 275 -5.37 -16.56 -11.14
N ARG A 276 -6.48 -17.29 -11.28
CA ARG A 276 -6.54 -18.54 -12.08
C ARG A 276 -6.40 -18.35 -13.59
N ASN A 277 -6.71 -17.18 -14.12
CA ASN A 277 -6.60 -16.85 -15.55
C ASN A 277 -6.48 -15.33 -15.75
N MET A 278 -6.21 -14.91 -17.00
CA MET A 278 -6.04 -13.51 -17.38
C MET A 278 -7.25 -12.65 -17.03
N SER A 279 -8.48 -13.12 -17.32
CA SER A 279 -9.71 -12.39 -17.00
C SER A 279 -9.85 -12.15 -15.48
N ALA A 280 -9.55 -13.17 -14.66
CA ALA A 280 -9.55 -13.02 -13.20
C ALA A 280 -8.45 -12.06 -12.71
N ALA A 281 -7.25 -12.12 -13.29
CA ALA A 281 -6.14 -11.23 -12.96
C ALA A 281 -6.47 -9.77 -13.26
N ARG A 282 -7.06 -9.49 -14.44
CA ARG A 282 -7.51 -8.12 -14.81
C ARG A 282 -8.59 -7.58 -13.89
N ARG A 283 -9.54 -8.43 -13.49
CA ARG A 283 -10.64 -8.02 -12.59
C ARG A 283 -10.21 -7.84 -11.14
N THR A 284 -9.13 -8.45 -10.69
CA THR A 284 -8.65 -8.37 -9.31
C THR A 284 -8.53 -6.92 -8.81
N PRO A 285 -7.71 -6.03 -9.42
CA PRO A 285 -7.60 -4.65 -8.95
C PRO A 285 -8.87 -3.84 -9.18
N ILE A 286 -9.67 -4.17 -10.20
CA ILE A 286 -10.93 -3.45 -10.46
C ILE A 286 -11.98 -3.77 -9.40
N ILE A 287 -12.11 -5.02 -8.96
CA ILE A 287 -12.98 -5.41 -7.85
C ILE A 287 -12.55 -4.68 -6.57
N ALA A 288 -11.24 -4.58 -6.32
CA ALA A 288 -10.70 -3.88 -5.17
C ALA A 288 -10.93 -2.35 -5.22
N ALA A 289 -11.06 -1.75 -6.40
CA ALA A 289 -11.31 -0.32 -6.56
C ALA A 289 -12.66 0.13 -5.98
N TYR A 290 -13.69 -0.72 -6.00
CA TYR A 290 -15.01 -0.36 -5.46
C TYR A 290 -15.02 -0.16 -3.95
N PRO A 291 -14.54 -1.09 -3.11
CA PRO A 291 -14.38 -0.81 -1.68
C PRO A 291 -13.50 0.42 -1.43
N LYS A 292 -12.45 0.62 -2.26
CA LYS A 292 -11.51 1.74 -2.11
C LYS A 292 -12.18 3.11 -2.22
N LEU A 293 -13.26 3.22 -2.98
CA LEU A 293 -14.08 4.45 -3.04
C LEU A 293 -14.66 4.85 -1.68
N LEU A 294 -15.01 3.86 -0.85
CA LEU A 294 -15.70 4.07 0.44
C LEU A 294 -14.75 4.09 1.64
N ILE A 295 -13.51 3.64 1.48
CA ILE A 295 -12.53 3.59 2.57
C ILE A 295 -12.33 4.96 3.26
N PRO A 296 -12.33 6.13 2.56
CA PRO A 296 -12.25 7.42 3.23
C PRO A 296 -13.28 7.63 4.34
N ALA A 297 -14.47 7.06 4.20
CA ALA A 297 -15.52 7.15 5.23
C ALA A 297 -15.12 6.47 6.55
N VAL A 298 -14.24 5.47 6.52
CA VAL A 298 -13.81 4.73 7.71
C VAL A 298 -12.35 4.99 8.09
N THR A 299 -11.65 5.88 7.37
CA THR A 299 -10.27 6.28 7.67
C THR A 299 -10.14 7.80 7.83
N VAL A 300 -10.51 8.58 6.81
CA VAL A 300 -10.37 10.05 6.81
C VAL A 300 -11.38 10.70 7.76
N ILE A 301 -12.66 10.28 7.70
CA ILE A 301 -13.70 10.83 8.60
C ILE A 301 -13.38 10.60 10.08
N PRO A 302 -12.95 9.42 10.56
CA PRO A 302 -12.45 9.27 11.92
C PRO A 302 -11.29 10.22 12.26
N GLY A 303 -10.40 10.50 11.32
CA GLY A 303 -9.34 11.49 11.50
C GLY A 303 -9.90 12.89 11.80
N LEU A 304 -10.88 13.35 11.02
CA LEU A 304 -11.57 14.61 11.26
C LEU A 304 -12.32 14.61 12.61
N ILE A 305 -12.98 13.51 12.97
CA ILE A 305 -13.64 13.37 14.27
C ILE A 305 -12.61 13.49 15.41
N ALA A 306 -11.43 12.85 15.26
CA ALA A 306 -10.37 12.93 16.24
C ALA A 306 -9.83 14.36 16.38
N LEU A 307 -9.67 15.09 15.29
CA LEU A 307 -9.25 16.50 15.31
C LEU A 307 -10.15 17.35 16.20
N VAL A 308 -11.46 17.17 16.11
CA VAL A 308 -12.44 18.02 16.83
C VAL A 308 -12.79 17.50 18.23
N THR A 309 -12.55 16.22 18.52
CA THR A 309 -12.92 15.62 19.82
C THR A 309 -11.74 15.38 20.76
N VAL A 310 -10.53 15.16 20.23
CA VAL A 310 -9.34 14.86 21.00
C VAL A 310 -8.53 16.13 21.24
N LYS A 311 -8.58 16.65 22.46
CA LYS A 311 -7.83 17.87 22.84
C LYS A 311 -6.31 17.63 22.74
N GLY A 312 -5.60 18.55 22.08
CA GLY A 312 -4.13 18.53 21.98
C GLY A 312 -3.59 17.54 20.93
N LEU A 313 -4.46 16.95 20.08
CA LEU A 313 -3.99 16.10 18.98
C LEU A 313 -3.16 16.91 17.97
N GLY A 314 -1.90 16.52 17.78
CA GLY A 314 -0.98 17.21 16.87
C GLY A 314 -0.60 18.63 17.31
N ALA A 315 -0.63 18.94 18.61
CA ALA A 315 -0.11 20.18 19.14
C ALA A 315 1.43 20.12 19.23
N ASP A 316 2.09 21.27 18.96
CA ASP A 316 3.57 21.36 18.90
C ASP A 316 4.26 21.03 20.23
N GLU A 317 3.58 21.24 21.36
CA GLU A 317 4.09 20.98 22.71
C GLU A 317 3.44 19.75 23.38
N GLY A 318 2.68 18.92 22.63
CA GLY A 318 1.91 17.80 23.17
C GLY A 318 2.51 16.43 22.88
N ASP A 319 2.30 15.48 23.83
CA ASP A 319 2.66 14.05 23.64
C ASP A 319 1.74 13.32 22.64
N LEU A 320 0.67 13.98 22.14
CA LEU A 320 -0.35 13.36 21.29
C LEU A 320 -0.08 13.65 19.82
N VAL A 321 0.60 12.72 19.16
CA VAL A 321 0.85 12.78 17.72
C VAL A 321 -0.38 12.35 16.93
N TYR A 322 -0.47 12.75 15.65
CA TYR A 322 -1.60 12.41 14.77
C TYR A 322 -1.84 10.90 14.62
N ASN A 323 -0.80 10.07 14.71
CA ASN A 323 -0.92 8.60 14.69
C ASN A 323 -1.81 8.06 15.81
N ASN A 324 -2.04 8.82 16.87
CA ASN A 324 -2.88 8.42 18.01
C ASN A 324 -4.37 8.66 17.76
N ALA A 325 -4.78 9.23 16.62
CA ALA A 325 -6.17 9.57 16.32
C ALA A 325 -7.13 8.39 16.53
N ILE A 326 -6.89 7.25 15.88
CA ILE A 326 -7.76 6.06 15.98
C ILE A 326 -7.73 5.44 17.38
N PRO A 327 -6.57 5.15 18.00
CA PRO A 327 -6.53 4.62 19.37
C PRO A 327 -7.28 5.48 20.39
N LEU A 328 -7.16 6.80 20.30
CA LEU A 328 -7.84 7.73 21.21
C LEU A 328 -9.36 7.75 20.98
N LEU A 329 -9.82 7.75 19.71
CA LEU A 329 -11.24 7.63 19.42
C LEU A 329 -11.83 6.34 19.96
N MET A 330 -11.13 5.22 19.82
CA MET A 330 -11.59 3.93 20.37
C MET A 330 -11.74 3.99 21.88
N ARG A 331 -10.77 4.59 22.59
CA ARG A 331 -10.82 4.76 24.04
C ARG A 331 -12.01 5.62 24.48
N ASP A 332 -12.26 6.72 23.77
CA ASP A 332 -13.18 7.76 24.23
C ASP A 332 -14.62 7.54 23.75
N LEU A 333 -14.82 6.70 22.72
CA LEU A 333 -16.13 6.54 22.07
C LEU A 333 -16.73 5.15 22.20
N LEU A 334 -15.93 4.07 22.19
CA LEU A 334 -16.46 2.74 21.99
C LEU A 334 -16.84 2.05 23.31
N PRO A 335 -18.08 1.57 23.42
CA PRO A 335 -18.48 0.69 24.54
C PRO A 335 -17.83 -0.69 24.41
N ASN A 336 -17.73 -1.40 25.54
CA ASN A 336 -17.24 -2.77 25.58
C ASN A 336 -18.06 -3.68 24.65
N GLY A 337 -17.44 -4.68 24.05
CA GLY A 337 -17.96 -5.51 22.97
C GLY A 337 -17.70 -4.89 21.60
N VAL A 338 -18.09 -3.64 21.37
CA VAL A 338 -17.75 -2.88 20.16
C VAL A 338 -16.26 -2.55 20.13
N LEU A 339 -15.69 -2.21 21.29
CA LEU A 339 -14.24 -1.99 21.43
C LEU A 339 -13.44 -3.23 21.04
N GLY A 340 -13.87 -4.42 21.47
CA GLY A 340 -13.23 -5.69 21.10
C GLY A 340 -13.26 -5.94 19.59
N ILE A 341 -14.37 -5.66 18.91
CA ILE A 341 -14.50 -5.78 17.46
C ILE A 341 -13.55 -4.78 16.77
N ALA A 342 -13.51 -3.52 17.21
CA ALA A 342 -12.64 -2.49 16.64
C ALA A 342 -11.16 -2.81 16.81
N VAL A 343 -10.73 -3.23 18.01
CA VAL A 343 -9.36 -3.68 18.26
C VAL A 343 -9.00 -4.86 17.37
N THR A 344 -9.90 -5.83 17.26
CA THR A 344 -9.71 -7.00 16.39
C THR A 344 -9.55 -6.58 14.92
N GLY A 345 -10.35 -5.61 14.46
CA GLY A 345 -10.25 -5.03 13.12
C GLY A 345 -8.89 -4.38 12.85
N LEU A 346 -8.37 -3.61 13.81
CA LEU A 346 -7.03 -3.00 13.70
C LEU A 346 -5.91 -4.05 13.70
N VAL A 347 -5.97 -5.01 14.61
CA VAL A 347 -4.98 -6.11 14.66
C VAL A 347 -5.01 -6.90 13.34
N ALA A 348 -6.20 -7.22 12.83
CA ALA A 348 -6.38 -7.88 11.54
C ALA A 348 -5.74 -7.09 10.39
N SER A 349 -5.96 -5.78 10.37
CA SER A 349 -5.40 -4.86 9.38
C SER A 349 -3.87 -4.88 9.39
N PHE A 350 -3.25 -4.69 10.53
CA PHE A 350 -1.79 -4.61 10.62
C PHE A 350 -1.13 -5.95 10.32
N MET A 351 -1.77 -7.05 10.71
CA MET A 351 -1.34 -8.39 10.34
C MET A 351 -1.44 -8.64 8.83
N ALA A 352 -2.52 -8.18 8.16
CA ALA A 352 -2.68 -8.29 6.71
C ALA A 352 -1.59 -7.49 5.97
N GLY A 353 -1.39 -6.22 6.34
CA GLY A 353 -0.35 -5.38 5.75
C GLY A 353 1.06 -5.94 5.96
N MET A 354 1.37 -6.44 7.16
CA MET A 354 2.65 -7.07 7.46
C MET A 354 2.85 -8.34 6.61
N ALA A 355 1.83 -9.20 6.50
CA ALA A 355 1.88 -10.41 5.68
C ALA A 355 2.14 -10.09 4.21
N ALA A 356 1.50 -9.06 3.68
CA ALA A 356 1.69 -8.61 2.31
C ALA A 356 3.13 -8.18 2.04
N ASN A 357 3.68 -7.32 2.90
CA ASN A 357 5.04 -6.80 2.74
C ASN A 357 6.09 -7.90 2.89
N VAL A 358 5.96 -8.76 3.90
CA VAL A 358 6.88 -9.89 4.11
C VAL A 358 6.78 -10.91 2.98
N SER A 359 5.58 -11.20 2.45
CA SER A 359 5.39 -12.08 1.31
C SER A 359 6.01 -11.51 0.03
N GLY A 360 5.82 -10.22 -0.23
CA GLY A 360 6.48 -9.51 -1.33
C GLY A 360 8.01 -9.56 -1.21
N PHE A 361 8.54 -9.24 -0.04
CA PHE A 361 9.97 -9.31 0.24
C PHE A 361 10.54 -10.71 0.01
N ASN A 362 9.95 -11.74 0.61
CA ASN A 362 10.52 -13.08 0.53
C ASN A 362 10.49 -13.64 -0.90
N THR A 363 9.48 -13.30 -1.70
CA THR A 363 9.40 -13.72 -3.10
C THR A 363 10.51 -13.06 -3.92
N VAL A 364 10.67 -11.73 -3.82
CA VAL A 364 11.72 -11.00 -4.55
C VAL A 364 13.11 -11.42 -4.05
N PHE A 365 13.31 -11.55 -2.74
CA PHE A 365 14.58 -12.02 -2.22
C PHE A 365 14.94 -13.41 -2.72
N THR A 366 14.00 -14.36 -2.69
CA THR A 366 14.26 -15.75 -3.08
C THR A 366 14.50 -15.89 -4.59
N TYR A 367 13.65 -15.30 -5.44
CA TYR A 367 13.74 -15.47 -6.88
C TYR A 367 14.65 -14.46 -7.56
N ASP A 368 14.54 -13.17 -7.21
CA ASP A 368 15.21 -12.10 -7.92
C ASP A 368 16.63 -11.80 -7.38
N ILE A 369 16.90 -12.15 -6.11
CA ILE A 369 18.22 -11.98 -5.52
C ILE A 369 18.92 -13.35 -5.38
N TRP A 370 18.37 -14.27 -4.58
CA TRP A 370 19.03 -15.52 -4.27
C TRP A 370 19.16 -16.45 -5.48
N GLN A 371 18.06 -16.79 -6.15
CA GLN A 371 18.07 -17.65 -7.33
C GLN A 371 18.81 -17.01 -8.50
N ALA A 372 18.58 -15.72 -8.76
CA ALA A 372 19.15 -15.05 -9.93
C ALA A 372 20.67 -14.87 -9.87
N TYR A 373 21.25 -14.64 -8.67
CA TYR A 373 22.65 -14.22 -8.52
C TYR A 373 23.51 -15.17 -7.70
N PHE A 374 22.96 -15.92 -6.73
CA PHE A 374 23.75 -16.76 -5.83
C PHE A 374 23.63 -18.25 -6.15
N ARG A 375 22.42 -18.80 -6.25
CA ARG A 375 22.15 -20.22 -6.41
C ARG A 375 21.10 -20.48 -7.48
N ARG A 376 21.57 -20.71 -8.70
CA ARG A 376 20.73 -21.09 -9.84
C ARG A 376 20.55 -22.59 -9.88
N ASN A 377 19.41 -23.05 -10.37
CA ASN A 377 19.12 -24.48 -10.62
C ASN A 377 19.15 -25.38 -9.37
N GLU A 378 18.78 -24.84 -8.22
CA GLU A 378 18.54 -25.63 -7.02
C GLU A 378 17.12 -26.24 -7.03
N SER A 379 16.86 -27.17 -6.09
CA SER A 379 15.56 -27.81 -5.95
C SER A 379 14.49 -26.83 -5.42
N ASP A 380 13.21 -27.14 -5.68
CA ASP A 380 12.08 -26.38 -5.09
C ASP A 380 12.12 -26.38 -3.55
N GLU A 381 12.59 -27.46 -2.93
CA GLU A 381 12.76 -27.55 -1.48
C GLU A 381 13.79 -26.53 -0.96
N HIS A 382 14.90 -26.35 -1.70
CA HIS A 382 15.90 -25.32 -1.39
C HIS A 382 15.28 -23.91 -1.40
N TYR A 383 14.52 -23.56 -2.45
CA TYR A 383 13.90 -22.24 -2.55
C TYR A 383 12.80 -22.02 -1.51
N LEU A 384 12.04 -23.07 -1.14
CA LEU A 384 11.10 -23.00 -0.02
C LEU A 384 11.79 -22.73 1.32
N LYS A 385 12.93 -23.38 1.56
CA LYS A 385 13.73 -23.15 2.78
C LYS A 385 14.29 -21.72 2.80
N VAL A 386 14.83 -21.25 1.69
CA VAL A 386 15.33 -19.86 1.58
C VAL A 386 14.20 -18.86 1.81
N GLY A 387 13.02 -19.06 1.24
CA GLY A 387 11.86 -18.19 1.43
C GLY A 387 11.41 -18.11 2.90
N ARG A 388 11.41 -19.24 3.61
CA ARG A 388 11.10 -19.26 5.05
C ARG A 388 12.15 -18.51 5.88
N ILE A 389 13.44 -18.68 5.57
CA ILE A 389 14.52 -17.93 6.23
C ILE A 389 14.41 -16.44 5.93
N ALA A 390 14.13 -16.08 4.67
CA ALA A 390 13.91 -14.69 4.27
C ALA A 390 12.71 -14.05 4.99
N THR A 391 11.63 -14.81 5.20
CA THR A 391 10.47 -14.38 6.01
C THR A 391 10.89 -14.00 7.44
N VAL A 392 11.67 -14.86 8.10
CA VAL A 392 12.18 -14.58 9.44
C VAL A 392 13.10 -13.35 9.43
N GLY A 393 14.01 -13.28 8.45
CA GLY A 393 14.93 -12.14 8.27
C GLY A 393 14.18 -10.81 8.08
N ALA A 394 13.14 -10.81 7.25
CA ALA A 394 12.32 -9.61 7.01
C ALA A 394 11.64 -9.10 8.29
N VAL A 395 11.10 -10.02 9.11
CA VAL A 395 10.46 -9.65 10.38
C VAL A 395 11.48 -9.15 11.40
N VAL A 396 12.66 -9.77 11.47
CA VAL A 396 13.75 -9.31 12.37
C VAL A 396 14.22 -7.91 11.98
N ILE A 397 14.43 -7.64 10.67
CA ILE A 397 14.76 -6.30 10.19
C ILE A 397 13.58 -5.34 10.45
N GLY A 398 12.35 -5.82 10.28
CA GLY A 398 11.12 -5.09 10.58
C GLY A 398 11.04 -4.60 12.03
N ILE A 399 11.57 -5.35 13.00
CA ILE A 399 11.69 -4.89 14.39
C ILE A 399 12.55 -3.61 14.47
N GLY A 400 13.72 -3.60 13.82
CA GLY A 400 14.58 -2.41 13.78
C GLY A 400 13.92 -1.23 13.08
N THR A 401 13.27 -1.46 11.93
CA THR A 401 12.62 -0.40 11.14
C THR A 401 11.32 0.13 11.79
N ALA A 402 10.69 -0.62 12.69
CA ALA A 402 9.57 -0.15 13.49
C ALA A 402 9.96 1.04 14.40
N PHE A 403 11.18 1.06 14.92
CA PHE A 403 11.68 2.20 15.70
C PHE A 403 11.92 3.44 14.83
N ILE A 404 12.24 3.29 13.55
CA ILE A 404 12.31 4.41 12.60
C ILE A 404 10.91 5.01 12.42
N ALA A 405 9.91 4.18 12.18
CA ALA A 405 8.52 4.62 12.04
C ALA A 405 7.99 5.32 13.29
N ALA A 406 8.39 4.87 14.48
CA ALA A 406 8.02 5.47 15.76
C ALA A 406 8.53 6.92 15.94
N GLY A 407 9.54 7.33 15.19
CA GLY A 407 10.08 8.70 15.21
C GLY A 407 9.24 9.73 14.43
N PHE A 408 8.20 9.31 13.70
CA PHE A 408 7.36 10.20 12.90
C PHE A 408 6.01 10.48 13.57
N SER A 409 5.62 11.74 13.65
CA SER A 409 4.32 12.17 14.19
C SER A 409 3.15 11.74 13.28
N ASN A 410 3.41 11.62 11.98
CA ASN A 410 2.51 11.11 10.97
C ASN A 410 3.25 10.09 10.10
N ILE A 411 2.87 8.80 10.20
CA ILE A 411 3.51 7.72 9.44
C ILE A 411 3.27 7.83 7.94
N MET A 412 2.24 8.55 7.51
CA MET A 412 1.97 8.76 6.09
C MET A 412 3.04 9.63 5.43
N ASN A 413 3.53 10.65 6.12
CA ASN A 413 4.61 11.50 5.62
C ASN A 413 5.89 10.66 5.37
N TYR A 414 6.22 9.77 6.31
CA TYR A 414 7.34 8.83 6.15
C TYR A 414 7.18 7.93 4.93
N ILE A 415 6.00 7.34 4.75
CA ILE A 415 5.72 6.42 3.64
C ILE A 415 5.73 7.15 2.30
N GLN A 416 5.20 8.37 2.21
CA GLN A 416 5.22 9.13 0.96
C GLN A 416 6.66 9.48 0.53
N ALA A 417 7.53 9.80 1.48
CA ALA A 417 8.95 9.98 1.19
C ALA A 417 9.59 8.68 0.65
N LEU A 418 9.28 7.52 1.23
CA LEU A 418 9.75 6.23 0.70
C LEU A 418 9.24 5.97 -0.72
N PHE A 419 7.96 6.26 -0.99
CA PHE A 419 7.38 6.07 -2.33
C PHE A 419 7.99 7.03 -3.35
N SER A 420 8.29 8.25 -2.98
CA SER A 420 9.01 9.20 -3.82
C SER A 420 10.38 8.66 -4.25
N VAL A 421 11.13 8.07 -3.32
CA VAL A 421 12.48 7.53 -3.58
C VAL A 421 12.47 6.21 -4.35
N PHE A 422 11.57 5.29 -4.03
CA PHE A 422 11.60 3.93 -4.59
C PHE A 422 10.58 3.69 -5.70
N ASN A 423 9.33 4.12 -5.52
CA ASN A 423 8.25 3.80 -6.47
C ASN A 423 8.21 4.76 -7.65
N ALA A 424 8.47 6.05 -7.46
CA ALA A 424 8.36 7.05 -8.53
C ALA A 424 9.37 6.79 -9.67
N PRO A 425 10.67 6.61 -9.45
CA PRO A 425 11.62 6.31 -10.52
C PRO A 425 11.38 4.94 -11.15
N LEU A 426 10.94 3.95 -10.36
CA LEU A 426 10.54 2.65 -10.88
C LEU A 426 9.37 2.76 -11.84
N PHE A 427 8.31 3.48 -11.44
CA PHE A 427 7.13 3.71 -12.28
C PHE A 427 7.51 4.42 -13.58
N GLY A 428 8.29 5.48 -13.53
CA GLY A 428 8.77 6.20 -14.71
C GLY A 428 9.53 5.28 -15.67
N THR A 429 10.48 4.50 -15.15
CA THR A 429 11.26 3.55 -15.96
C THR A 429 10.37 2.45 -16.55
N PHE A 430 9.41 1.96 -15.76
CA PHE A 430 8.50 0.90 -16.16
C PHE A 430 7.55 1.39 -17.26
N ILE A 431 6.84 2.49 -17.04
CA ILE A 431 5.81 2.97 -17.96
C ILE A 431 6.43 3.43 -19.29
N ILE A 432 7.54 4.17 -19.24
CA ILE A 432 8.25 4.58 -20.46
C ILE A 432 8.76 3.35 -21.21
N GLY A 433 9.33 2.37 -20.52
CA GLY A 433 9.81 1.12 -21.12
C GLY A 433 8.72 0.26 -21.73
N MET A 434 7.49 0.29 -21.16
CA MET A 434 6.33 -0.44 -21.67
C MET A 434 5.77 0.18 -22.95
N PHE A 435 5.75 1.52 -23.05
CA PHE A 435 5.14 2.22 -24.19
C PHE A 435 6.16 2.71 -25.23
N TRP A 436 7.43 2.81 -24.88
CA TRP A 436 8.46 3.24 -25.80
C TRP A 436 9.38 2.07 -26.24
N ARG A 437 9.00 1.46 -27.36
CA ARG A 437 9.70 0.29 -27.97
C ARG A 437 11.21 0.48 -28.11
N ARG A 438 11.68 1.71 -28.49
CA ARG A 438 13.08 1.99 -28.74
C ARG A 438 13.92 2.18 -27.47
N MET A 439 13.30 2.32 -26.31
CA MET A 439 14.05 2.48 -25.05
C MET A 439 15.00 1.32 -24.83
N THR A 440 16.28 1.62 -24.69
CA THR A 440 17.35 0.64 -24.63
C THR A 440 17.56 0.04 -23.24
N PRO A 441 18.21 -1.12 -23.10
CA PRO A 441 18.53 -1.72 -21.80
C PRO A 441 19.37 -0.81 -20.89
N LEU A 442 20.34 -0.07 -21.45
CA LEU A 442 21.15 0.88 -20.67
C LEU A 442 20.35 2.13 -20.27
N ALA A 443 19.45 2.61 -21.15
CA ALA A 443 18.54 3.68 -20.79
C ALA A 443 17.67 3.30 -19.59
N GLY A 444 17.15 2.05 -19.53
CA GLY A 444 16.39 1.57 -18.39
C GLY A 444 17.18 1.59 -17.08
N PHE A 445 18.44 1.18 -17.10
CA PHE A 445 19.29 1.22 -15.90
C PHE A 445 19.59 2.65 -15.43
N TRP A 446 20.08 3.49 -16.33
CA TRP A 446 20.48 4.86 -15.96
C TRP A 446 19.28 5.73 -15.58
N SER A 447 18.12 5.51 -16.21
CA SER A 447 16.87 6.18 -15.84
C SER A 447 16.44 5.84 -14.42
N LEU A 448 16.40 4.54 -14.07
CA LEU A 448 16.03 4.10 -12.74
C LEU A 448 16.99 4.63 -11.67
N LEU A 449 18.29 4.51 -11.93
CA LEU A 449 19.33 4.96 -11.00
C LEU A 449 19.28 6.49 -10.79
N SER A 450 19.25 7.27 -11.87
CA SER A 450 19.25 8.74 -11.78
C SER A 450 17.97 9.27 -11.13
N GLY A 451 16.79 8.69 -11.44
CA GLY A 451 15.55 9.04 -10.79
C GLY A 451 15.58 8.78 -9.27
N THR A 452 16.12 7.62 -8.86
CA THR A 452 16.29 7.29 -7.44
C THR A 452 17.27 8.25 -6.75
N VAL A 453 18.38 8.60 -7.41
CA VAL A 453 19.37 9.56 -6.87
C VAL A 453 18.74 10.95 -6.71
N VAL A 454 17.99 11.44 -7.71
CA VAL A 454 17.34 12.75 -7.65
C VAL A 454 16.28 12.79 -6.54
N ALA A 455 15.41 11.79 -6.43
CA ALA A 455 14.44 11.75 -5.34
C ALA A 455 15.10 11.73 -3.96
N THR A 456 16.13 10.90 -3.80
CA THR A 456 16.90 10.83 -2.54
C THR A 456 17.58 12.16 -2.23
N ALA A 457 18.20 12.80 -3.22
CA ALA A 457 18.83 14.10 -3.05
C ALA A 457 17.82 15.18 -2.65
N THR A 458 16.64 15.23 -3.30
CA THR A 458 15.56 16.17 -2.97
C THR A 458 15.15 16.01 -1.51
N TYR A 459 14.90 14.78 -1.06
CA TYR A 459 14.55 14.49 0.32
C TYR A 459 15.65 14.91 1.33
N LEU A 460 16.91 14.57 1.05
CA LEU A 460 18.03 14.90 1.94
C LEU A 460 18.29 16.41 1.99
N LEU A 461 18.19 17.12 0.87
CA LEU A 461 18.35 18.58 0.81
C LEU A 461 17.22 19.30 1.56
N TYR A 462 16.00 18.79 1.48
CA TYR A 462 14.86 19.29 2.25
C TYR A 462 15.08 19.07 3.76
N LYS A 463 15.39 17.83 4.17
CA LYS A 463 15.66 17.55 5.59
C LYS A 463 16.90 18.26 6.14
N GLY A 464 17.87 18.57 5.30
CA GLY A 464 19.04 19.37 5.62
C GLY A 464 18.80 20.89 5.62
N GLY A 465 17.59 21.34 5.29
CA GLY A 465 17.22 22.77 5.27
C GLY A 465 17.85 23.57 4.12
N VAL A 466 18.39 22.90 3.08
CA VAL A 466 18.98 23.55 1.91
C VAL A 466 17.90 24.03 0.92
N ILE A 467 16.82 23.26 0.80
CA ILE A 467 15.62 23.64 0.06
C ILE A 467 14.42 23.59 1.00
N SER A 468 13.40 24.40 0.72
CA SER A 468 12.20 24.50 1.55
C SER A 468 10.97 24.10 0.75
N PHE A 469 10.08 23.35 1.40
CA PHE A 469 8.70 23.08 0.97
C PHE A 469 7.75 23.43 2.12
N ASN A 470 6.48 23.68 1.80
CA ASN A 470 5.51 24.10 2.82
C ASN A 470 5.04 22.91 3.69
N SER A 471 5.22 21.68 3.21
CA SER A 471 4.92 20.46 3.96
C SER A 471 5.80 19.29 3.52
N ASP A 472 5.92 18.25 4.36
CA ASP A 472 6.56 16.97 4.02
C ASP A 472 5.86 16.29 2.82
N LEU A 473 4.55 16.50 2.67
CA LEU A 473 3.80 15.94 1.54
C LEU A 473 4.08 16.67 0.24
N GLU A 474 4.18 18.01 0.28
CA GLU A 474 4.59 18.79 -0.89
C GLU A 474 5.98 18.36 -1.40
N GLU A 475 6.94 18.17 -0.49
CA GLU A 475 8.26 17.63 -0.82
C GLU A 475 8.14 16.28 -1.54
N SER A 476 7.39 15.34 -0.97
CA SER A 476 7.23 14.00 -1.54
C SER A 476 6.57 14.03 -2.91
N PHE A 477 5.59 14.91 -3.14
CA PHE A 477 4.91 15.04 -4.42
C PHE A 477 5.83 15.64 -5.50
N TRP A 478 6.57 16.69 -5.17
CA TRP A 478 7.54 17.28 -6.09
C TRP A 478 8.76 16.39 -6.29
N GLY A 479 9.26 15.74 -5.22
CA GLY A 479 10.35 14.76 -5.32
C GLY A 479 10.01 13.61 -6.27
N ALA A 480 8.78 13.10 -6.20
CA ALA A 480 8.30 12.09 -7.13
C ALA A 480 8.18 12.61 -8.57
N GLY A 481 7.63 13.82 -8.75
CA GLY A 481 7.53 14.47 -10.05
C GLY A 481 8.91 14.71 -10.70
N LEU A 482 9.88 15.19 -9.91
CA LEU A 482 11.26 15.40 -10.35
C LEU A 482 11.96 14.08 -10.71
N ALA A 483 11.74 13.03 -9.91
CA ALA A 483 12.27 11.71 -10.21
C ALA A 483 11.72 11.18 -11.54
N PHE A 484 10.42 11.27 -11.76
CA PHE A 484 9.77 10.85 -13.01
C PHE A 484 10.29 11.66 -14.21
N ALA A 485 10.37 12.98 -14.09
CA ALA A 485 10.93 13.86 -15.14
C ALA A 485 12.39 13.50 -15.46
N THR A 486 13.21 13.24 -14.42
CA THR A 486 14.60 12.81 -14.59
C THR A 486 14.68 11.47 -15.35
N VAL A 487 13.85 10.51 -14.98
CA VAL A 487 13.73 9.22 -15.70
C VAL A 487 13.44 9.45 -17.19
N ALA A 488 12.46 10.31 -17.51
CA ALA A 488 12.09 10.60 -18.90
C ALA A 488 13.24 11.28 -19.68
N VAL A 489 13.88 12.27 -19.08
CA VAL A 489 15.02 12.99 -19.69
C VAL A 489 16.20 12.04 -19.93
N VAL A 490 16.59 11.26 -18.93
CA VAL A 490 17.71 10.30 -19.06
C VAL A 490 17.38 9.21 -20.08
N ALA A 491 16.15 8.71 -20.11
CA ALA A 491 15.70 7.79 -21.15
C ALA A 491 15.83 8.39 -22.55
N ALA A 492 15.42 9.66 -22.73
CA ALA A 492 15.51 10.37 -24.01
C ALA A 492 16.98 10.59 -24.47
N ILE A 493 17.88 10.86 -23.52
CA ILE A 493 19.31 11.11 -23.84
C ILE A 493 20.03 9.78 -24.11
N VAL A 494 19.86 8.75 -23.28
CA VAL A 494 20.65 7.51 -23.36
C VAL A 494 20.16 6.59 -24.49
N THR A 495 18.85 6.62 -24.80
CA THR A 495 18.29 5.75 -25.86
C THR A 495 18.98 5.92 -27.21
N PRO A 496 19.16 7.13 -27.77
CA PRO A 496 19.83 7.29 -29.08
C PRO A 496 21.33 6.93 -29.06
N LEU A 497 21.95 6.93 -27.89
CA LEU A 497 23.38 6.64 -27.73
C LEU A 497 23.68 5.15 -27.57
N THR A 498 22.66 4.31 -27.46
CA THR A 498 22.81 2.87 -27.15
C THR A 498 21.94 2.01 -28.07
N ARG A 499 22.18 0.70 -28.07
CA ARG A 499 21.49 -0.22 -28.98
C ARG A 499 20.19 -0.76 -28.38
N PRO A 500 19.06 -0.66 -29.07
CA PRO A 500 17.79 -1.24 -28.63
C PRO A 500 17.80 -2.78 -28.79
N LYS A 501 16.88 -3.46 -28.10
CA LYS A 501 16.54 -4.86 -28.34
C LYS A 501 15.78 -5.00 -29.65
N THR A 502 15.83 -6.22 -30.24
CA THR A 502 15.04 -6.58 -31.43
C THR A 502 13.57 -6.79 -31.04
N ASP A 503 12.68 -6.72 -32.02
CA ASP A 503 11.25 -6.89 -31.80
C ASP A 503 10.90 -8.28 -31.24
N ASP A 504 11.57 -9.33 -31.72
CA ASP A 504 11.40 -10.69 -31.19
C ASP A 504 11.72 -10.79 -29.70
N GLN A 505 12.72 -10.03 -29.23
CA GLN A 505 13.07 -9.94 -27.80
C GLN A 505 12.09 -9.11 -26.97
N LEU A 506 11.28 -8.29 -27.62
CA LEU A 506 10.33 -7.37 -26.99
C LEU A 506 8.89 -7.87 -27.07
N THR A 507 8.63 -8.96 -27.78
CA THR A 507 7.29 -9.57 -27.90
C THR A 507 6.74 -9.91 -26.52
N GLY A 508 5.52 -9.45 -26.22
CA GLY A 508 4.89 -9.59 -24.91
C GLY A 508 5.38 -8.66 -23.81
N LEU A 509 6.39 -7.81 -24.07
CA LEU A 509 7.00 -6.89 -23.09
C LEU A 509 6.75 -5.41 -23.38
N VAL A 510 6.28 -5.08 -24.59
CA VAL A 510 6.04 -3.70 -25.03
C VAL A 510 4.66 -3.60 -25.67
N TYR A 511 3.98 -2.50 -25.43
CA TYR A 511 2.67 -2.24 -26.01
C TYR A 511 2.75 -2.23 -27.55
N GLY A 512 1.81 -2.92 -28.20
CA GLY A 512 1.77 -3.09 -29.66
C GLY A 512 2.63 -4.23 -30.22
N LEU A 513 3.45 -4.90 -29.37
CA LEU A 513 4.16 -6.14 -29.72
C LEU A 513 3.64 -7.34 -28.90
N SER A 514 2.44 -7.26 -28.38
CA SER A 514 1.81 -8.33 -27.62
C SER A 514 1.34 -9.44 -28.56
N ASP A 515 1.52 -10.68 -28.13
CA ASP A 515 0.94 -11.83 -28.78
C ASP A 515 -0.59 -11.78 -28.62
N THR A 516 -1.32 -11.58 -29.72
CA THR A 516 -2.79 -11.46 -29.74
C THR A 516 -3.50 -12.74 -29.29
N THR A 517 -2.82 -13.88 -29.34
CA THR A 517 -3.38 -15.19 -28.92
C THR A 517 -3.67 -15.24 -27.41
N LEU A 518 -2.94 -14.49 -26.60
CA LEU A 518 -3.23 -14.34 -25.15
C LEU A 518 -4.45 -13.46 -24.87
N ALA A 519 -4.89 -12.66 -25.85
CA ALA A 519 -6.08 -11.82 -25.74
C ALA A 519 -7.38 -12.63 -25.99
N ASP A 520 -7.36 -13.63 -26.86
CA ASP A 520 -8.56 -14.39 -27.28
C ASP A 520 -9.14 -15.25 -26.16
N ASP A 521 -8.32 -15.90 -25.35
CA ASP A 521 -8.78 -16.67 -24.18
C ASP A 521 -9.40 -15.80 -23.08
N SER A 522 -9.04 -14.51 -23.02
CA SER A 522 -9.60 -13.57 -22.05
C SER A 522 -10.98 -13.04 -22.46
N LEU A 523 -11.24 -12.90 -23.76
CA LEU A 523 -12.47 -12.29 -24.28
C LEU A 523 -13.70 -13.18 -24.05
N ALA A 524 -13.57 -14.50 -24.11
CA ALA A 524 -14.67 -15.44 -23.89
C ALA A 524 -15.23 -15.39 -22.45
N GLY A 525 -14.37 -15.09 -21.45
CA GLY A 525 -14.78 -14.95 -20.04
C GLY A 525 -15.36 -13.58 -19.66
N ASP A 526 -15.09 -12.54 -20.46
CA ASP A 526 -15.43 -11.13 -20.20
C ASP A 526 -16.61 -10.64 -21.05
N ALA A 527 -17.27 -11.52 -21.83
CA ALA A 527 -18.37 -11.17 -22.72
C ALA A 527 -19.61 -10.62 -22.00
N ALA A 528 -19.86 -11.03 -20.75
CA ALA A 528 -20.95 -10.48 -19.96
C ALA A 528 -20.55 -9.09 -19.43
N TRP A 529 -21.45 -8.09 -19.57
CA TRP A 529 -21.20 -6.69 -19.16
C TRP A 529 -20.68 -6.58 -17.72
N TYR A 530 -21.24 -7.37 -16.77
CA TYR A 530 -20.86 -7.39 -15.36
C TYR A 530 -19.50 -8.08 -15.10
N ARG A 531 -18.85 -8.62 -16.12
CA ARG A 531 -17.51 -9.22 -16.08
C ARG A 531 -16.49 -8.44 -16.89
N SER A 532 -16.92 -7.49 -17.70
CA SER A 532 -16.04 -6.68 -18.54
C SER A 532 -15.12 -5.81 -17.67
N PRO A 533 -13.79 -6.03 -17.66
CA PRO A 533 -12.87 -5.20 -16.89
C PRO A 533 -12.92 -3.73 -17.31
N VAL A 534 -13.12 -3.46 -18.61
CA VAL A 534 -13.17 -2.08 -19.14
C VAL A 534 -14.40 -1.36 -18.62
N LEU A 535 -15.60 -1.97 -18.72
CA LEU A 535 -16.83 -1.33 -18.28
C LEU A 535 -16.81 -1.10 -16.76
N LEU A 536 -16.43 -2.12 -15.99
CA LEU A 536 -16.32 -2.01 -14.53
C LEU A 536 -15.29 -0.94 -14.13
N GLY A 537 -14.16 -0.86 -14.83
CA GLY A 537 -13.14 0.17 -14.59
C GLY A 537 -13.66 1.58 -14.89
N VAL A 538 -14.33 1.77 -16.02
CA VAL A 538 -14.94 3.08 -16.37
C VAL A 538 -15.97 3.51 -15.32
N VAL A 539 -16.84 2.59 -14.88
CA VAL A 539 -17.81 2.87 -13.81
C VAL A 539 -17.11 3.28 -12.51
N ALA A 540 -16.03 2.58 -12.12
CA ALA A 540 -15.29 2.93 -10.91
C ALA A 540 -14.68 4.35 -10.98
N VAL A 541 -14.11 4.74 -12.13
CA VAL A 541 -13.55 6.09 -12.33
C VAL A 541 -14.64 7.16 -12.33
N ILE A 542 -15.79 6.91 -12.96
CA ILE A 542 -16.94 7.83 -12.93
C ILE A 542 -17.43 8.01 -11.48
N LEU A 543 -17.58 6.91 -10.72
CA LEU A 543 -17.95 7.00 -9.31
C LEU A 543 -16.93 7.79 -8.50
N ALA A 544 -15.62 7.61 -8.74
CA ALA A 544 -14.58 8.40 -8.08
C ALA A 544 -14.75 9.90 -8.35
N ALA A 545 -15.07 10.28 -9.58
CA ALA A 545 -15.35 11.68 -9.93
C ALA A 545 -16.63 12.21 -9.25
N LEU A 546 -17.68 11.39 -9.18
CA LEU A 546 -18.94 11.77 -8.52
C LEU A 546 -18.77 11.97 -7.01
N PHE A 547 -17.89 11.20 -6.36
CA PHE A 547 -17.59 11.35 -4.93
C PHE A 547 -16.92 12.69 -4.57
N TYR A 548 -16.35 13.40 -5.55
CA TYR A 548 -15.83 14.75 -5.31
C TYR A 548 -16.94 15.81 -5.19
N ILE A 549 -18.12 15.62 -5.79
CA ILE A 549 -19.18 16.65 -5.85
C ILE A 549 -19.52 17.25 -4.47
N PRO A 550 -19.71 16.45 -3.39
CA PRO A 550 -20.07 17.00 -2.09
C PRO A 550 -18.90 17.70 -1.35
N VAL A 551 -17.67 17.56 -1.81
CA VAL A 551 -16.45 18.08 -1.14
C VAL A 551 -15.56 18.91 -2.09
N PHE A 552 -16.10 19.32 -3.24
CA PHE A 552 -15.38 20.08 -4.24
C PHE A 552 -15.09 21.51 -3.81
#